data_7bc364caad84045f9e3b6f190794f68b
#
_entry.id   7bc364caad84045f9e3b6f190794f68b
#
_cell.length_a   1.000
_cell.length_b   1.000
_cell.length_c   1.000
_cell.angle_alpha   90.00
_cell.angle_beta   90.00
_cell.angle_gamma   90.00
#
_symmetry.space_group_name_H-M   'P 1'
#
loop_
_entity.id
_entity.type
_entity.pdbx_description
1 polymer ?
#
loop_
_entity_poly.entity_id
_entity_poly.type
_entity_poly.pdbx_seq_one_letter_code
_entity_poly.pdbx_strand_id
1 'polypeptide(L)'
;MYYNAWYWSGPMGSNRSRPSSTEGLSSLLIPTISAGFPSPAEDYIELGIDLNKYLIRNPISTFFLRVSGNSMNNAGIYNNDLLIIDRSINPHPGHVVVALLDGEFTLKRLIKKKDNYYLKADKENYPAINLYEYVDIQIWGVAIYSIHELKKQKV
;
A
#
# COMPACT_ATOMS: atom_id res chain seq x y z
N MET A 1 6.45 30.89 -12.79
CA MET A 1 5.77 30.64 -11.51
C MET A 1 5.74 29.12 -11.34
N TYR A 2 6.65 28.58 -10.57
CA TYR A 2 6.79 27.13 -10.37
C TYR A 2 5.93 26.73 -9.17
N TYR A 3 4.80 26.11 -9.41
CA TYR A 3 4.01 25.49 -8.36
C TYR A 3 4.60 24.12 -8.06
N ASN A 4 5.29 24.01 -6.92
CA ASN A 4 5.71 22.73 -6.35
C ASN A 4 4.47 21.96 -5.88
N ALA A 5 3.97 21.06 -6.72
CA ALA A 5 2.84 20.16 -6.43
C ALA A 5 3.16 19.06 -5.38
N TRP A 6 4.24 19.23 -4.63
CA TRP A 6 4.71 18.27 -3.63
C TRP A 6 4.79 18.90 -2.24
N TYR A 7 3.67 19.45 -1.76
CA TYR A 7 3.63 19.89 -0.37
C TYR A 7 3.32 18.69 0.54
N TRP A 8 4.34 17.89 0.80
CA TRP A 8 4.33 16.97 1.92
C TRP A 8 5.08 17.66 3.08
N SER A 9 4.33 18.35 3.94
CA SER A 9 4.86 18.84 5.21
C SER A 9 4.83 17.73 6.26
N GLY A 10 5.77 16.78 6.13
CA GLY A 10 6.14 15.93 7.24
C GLY A 10 6.87 16.75 8.29
N PRO A 11 6.81 16.39 9.59
CA PRO A 11 7.49 17.13 10.63
C PRO A 11 8.99 17.11 10.38
N MET A 12 9.62 18.29 10.34
CA MET A 12 11.07 18.42 10.45
C MET A 12 11.48 17.89 11.81
N GLY A 13 11.87 16.63 11.86
CA GLY A 13 12.45 15.96 13.02
C GLY A 13 13.96 15.95 12.91
N SER A 14 14.56 16.68 13.81
CA SER A 14 15.99 16.75 14.15
C SER A 14 16.75 15.44 13.95
N ASN A 15 17.90 15.60 13.31
CA ASN A 15 19.05 14.71 13.27
C ASN A 15 19.26 14.00 14.61
N ARG A 16 18.85 12.76 14.74
CA ARG A 16 19.31 11.83 15.77
C ARG A 16 19.90 10.62 15.08
N SER A 17 21.17 10.44 15.32
CA SER A 17 21.98 9.26 15.03
C SER A 17 21.16 7.97 15.11
N ARG A 18 21.16 7.22 14.02
CA ARG A 18 20.64 5.86 13.97
C ARG A 18 21.37 5.01 14.99
N PRO A 19 20.71 4.32 15.91
CA PRO A 19 21.30 3.15 16.52
C PRO A 19 21.37 2.08 15.42
N SER A 20 22.55 1.62 15.11
CA SER A 20 22.80 0.41 14.34
C SER A 20 22.38 -0.79 15.20
N SER A 21 21.13 -1.17 15.10
CA SER A 21 20.66 -2.48 15.51
C SER A 21 20.02 -3.14 14.30
N THR A 22 20.90 -3.65 13.44
CA THR A 22 20.60 -4.77 12.55
C THR A 22 20.47 -6.02 13.43
N GLU A 23 19.58 -6.00 14.39
CA GLU A 23 19.11 -7.24 15.00
C GLU A 23 18.10 -7.83 14.05
N GLY A 24 18.62 -8.79 13.30
CA GLY A 24 18.01 -9.91 12.66
C GLY A 24 16.48 -9.87 12.61
N LEU A 25 15.90 -9.39 11.51
CA LEU A 25 14.82 -10.13 10.88
C LEU A 25 15.43 -11.48 10.52
N SER A 26 15.51 -12.38 11.50
CA SER A 26 15.57 -13.81 11.29
C SER A 26 14.60 -14.04 10.17
N SER A 27 15.06 -14.46 8.99
CA SER A 27 14.19 -14.82 7.90
C SER A 27 13.20 -15.82 8.49
N LEU A 28 12.00 -15.34 8.79
CA LEU A 28 10.89 -16.18 9.22
C LEU A 28 10.76 -17.19 8.10
N LEU A 29 11.17 -18.44 8.37
CA LEU A 29 11.02 -19.54 7.43
C LEU A 29 9.52 -19.82 7.35
N ILE A 30 8.82 -19.02 6.56
CA ILE A 30 7.42 -19.26 6.25
C ILE A 30 7.41 -20.40 5.23
N PRO A 31 6.81 -21.56 5.55
CA PRO A 31 6.72 -22.66 4.61
C PRO A 31 6.02 -22.24 3.33
N THR A 32 6.48 -22.75 2.20
CA THR A 32 5.89 -22.47 0.89
C THR A 32 4.94 -23.59 0.52
N ILE A 33 3.72 -23.24 0.13
CA ILE A 33 2.76 -24.18 -0.44
C ILE A 33 2.62 -23.97 -1.94
N SER A 34 2.63 -25.07 -2.72
CA SER A 34 2.39 -25.00 -4.15
C SER A 34 0.89 -24.79 -4.44
N ALA A 35 0.57 -23.81 -5.26
CA ALA A 35 -0.80 -23.56 -5.71
C ALA A 35 -1.21 -24.43 -6.92
N GLY A 36 -0.29 -25.16 -7.53
CA GLY A 36 -0.51 -26.01 -8.70
C GLY A 36 -0.48 -27.50 -8.37
N PHE A 37 0.71 -28.07 -8.33
CA PHE A 37 0.88 -29.49 -8.02
C PHE A 37 1.06 -29.73 -6.52
N PRO A 38 0.60 -30.90 -6.00
CA PRO A 38 0.87 -31.26 -4.62
C PRO A 38 2.37 -31.27 -4.32
N SER A 39 2.78 -30.72 -3.20
CA SER A 39 4.13 -30.85 -2.67
C SER A 39 4.10 -31.69 -1.38
N PRO A 40 5.18 -32.46 -1.05
CA PRO A 40 5.25 -33.18 0.21
C PRO A 40 5.01 -32.27 1.40
N ALA A 41 4.20 -32.70 2.35
CA ALA A 41 3.90 -31.97 3.58
C ALA A 41 4.93 -32.24 4.68
N GLU A 42 6.20 -32.42 4.30
CA GLU A 42 7.27 -32.73 5.24
C GLU A 42 7.68 -31.48 6.03
N ASP A 43 7.65 -31.57 7.35
CA ASP A 43 8.22 -30.64 8.32
C ASP A 43 7.67 -29.19 8.31
N TYR A 44 6.37 -29.03 8.35
CA TYR A 44 5.79 -27.73 8.72
C TYR A 44 5.99 -27.47 10.22
N ILE A 45 7.01 -26.66 10.53
CA ILE A 45 7.19 -26.15 11.88
C ILE A 45 6.14 -25.06 12.10
N GLU A 46 5.26 -25.23 13.08
CA GLU A 46 4.33 -24.21 13.53
C GLU A 46 5.10 -23.08 14.22
N LEU A 47 5.59 -22.13 13.46
CA LEU A 47 6.14 -20.90 13.98
C LEU A 47 5.01 -19.88 14.12
N GLY A 48 4.72 -19.47 15.36
CA GLY A 48 3.83 -18.35 15.63
C GLY A 48 4.41 -17.07 15.01
N ILE A 49 3.72 -16.50 14.01
CA ILE A 49 4.13 -15.25 13.38
C ILE A 49 3.43 -14.09 14.05
N ASP A 50 4.18 -13.13 14.57
CA ASP A 50 3.65 -11.82 14.96
C ASP A 50 3.41 -10.98 13.71
N LEU A 51 2.16 -10.99 13.22
CA LEU A 51 1.79 -10.25 12.01
C LEU A 51 2.00 -8.75 12.16
N ASN A 52 1.89 -8.19 13.35
CA ASN A 52 2.13 -6.77 13.56
C ASN A 52 3.59 -6.42 13.25
N LYS A 53 4.53 -7.20 13.77
CA LYS A 53 5.95 -7.01 13.48
C LYS A 53 6.30 -7.28 12.02
N TYR A 54 5.60 -8.24 11.40
CA TYR A 54 5.86 -8.61 10.01
C TYR A 54 5.36 -7.57 9.01
N LEU A 55 4.14 -7.04 9.21
CA LEU A 55 3.46 -6.16 8.28
C LEU A 55 3.70 -4.67 8.54
N ILE A 56 3.94 -4.28 9.82
CA ILE A 56 4.03 -2.89 10.24
C ILE A 56 5.48 -2.54 10.54
N ARG A 57 6.14 -1.89 9.57
CA ARG A 57 7.54 -1.45 9.73
C ARG A 57 7.67 -0.13 10.49
N ASN A 58 6.73 0.79 10.28
CA ASN A 58 6.71 2.12 10.85
C ASN A 58 5.36 2.37 11.55
N PRO A 59 5.17 1.96 12.81
CA PRO A 59 3.87 2.06 13.49
C PRO A 59 3.29 3.47 13.51
N ILE A 60 4.14 4.50 13.62
CA ILE A 60 3.70 5.91 13.71
C ILE A 60 3.11 6.41 12.38
N SER A 61 3.60 5.88 11.25
CA SER A 61 3.17 6.28 9.90
C SER A 61 2.23 5.28 9.23
N THR A 62 1.91 4.17 9.93
CA THR A 62 1.03 3.11 9.40
C THR A 62 -0.40 3.35 9.78
N PHE A 63 -1.29 3.26 8.79
CA PHE A 63 -2.73 3.44 8.92
C PHE A 63 -3.47 2.28 8.25
N PHE A 64 -4.70 2.09 8.68
CA PHE A 64 -5.58 1.04 8.16
C PHE A 64 -6.82 1.67 7.55
N LEU A 65 -7.15 1.31 6.33
CA LEU A 65 -8.39 1.70 5.67
C LEU A 65 -9.10 0.49 5.09
N ARG A 66 -10.42 0.54 5.08
CA ARG A 66 -11.24 -0.49 4.42
C ARG A 66 -11.60 -0.05 3.01
N VAL A 67 -11.41 -0.96 2.06
CA VAL A 67 -11.72 -0.71 0.64
C VAL A 67 -13.24 -0.70 0.44
N SER A 68 -13.72 0.32 -0.24
CA SER A 68 -15.07 0.39 -0.77
C SER A 68 -15.02 0.48 -2.30
N GLY A 69 -15.72 -0.42 -2.98
CA GLY A 69 -15.77 -0.45 -4.44
C GLY A 69 -14.81 -1.46 -5.07
N ASN A 70 -14.75 -1.44 -6.39
CA ASN A 70 -14.10 -2.49 -7.21
C ASN A 70 -13.16 -1.95 -8.29
N SER A 71 -12.77 -0.68 -8.22
CA SER A 71 -11.92 -0.02 -9.22
C SER A 71 -10.47 -0.53 -9.27
N MET A 72 -10.06 -1.33 -8.26
CA MET A 72 -8.71 -1.88 -8.13
C MET A 72 -8.68 -3.42 -8.16
N ASN A 73 -9.73 -4.07 -8.68
CA ASN A 73 -9.82 -5.53 -8.70
C ASN A 73 -8.69 -6.20 -9.50
N ASN A 74 -8.24 -5.58 -10.59
CA ASN A 74 -7.13 -6.12 -11.40
C ASN A 74 -5.77 -5.99 -10.69
N ALA A 75 -5.69 -5.19 -9.63
CA ALA A 75 -4.55 -5.15 -8.71
C ALA A 75 -4.63 -6.19 -7.58
N GLY A 76 -5.67 -7.03 -7.56
CA GLY A 76 -5.93 -7.97 -6.48
C GLY A 76 -6.46 -7.33 -5.20
N ILE A 77 -7.05 -6.13 -5.32
CA ILE A 77 -7.65 -5.40 -4.19
C ILE A 77 -9.17 -5.35 -4.39
N TYR A 78 -9.88 -5.91 -3.43
CA TYR A 78 -11.32 -6.12 -3.53
C TYR A 78 -12.11 -5.30 -2.51
N ASN A 79 -13.40 -5.20 -2.75
CA ASN A 79 -14.32 -4.57 -1.79
C ASN A 79 -14.24 -5.26 -0.43
N ASN A 80 -14.23 -4.49 0.65
CA ASN A 80 -14.05 -4.92 2.04
C ASN A 80 -12.63 -5.38 2.44
N ASP A 81 -11.66 -5.36 1.56
CA ASP A 81 -10.27 -5.60 1.95
C ASP A 81 -9.81 -4.59 3.01
N LEU A 82 -8.94 -5.04 3.90
CA LEU A 82 -8.24 -4.17 4.84
C LEU A 82 -6.90 -3.78 4.23
N LEU A 83 -6.73 -2.49 3.95
CA LEU A 83 -5.46 -1.94 3.48
C LEU A 83 -4.56 -1.54 4.64
N ILE A 84 -3.29 -1.85 4.52
CA ILE A 84 -2.22 -1.29 5.34
C ILE A 84 -1.50 -0.23 4.51
N ILE A 85 -1.43 0.98 5.03
CA ILE A 85 -0.91 2.16 4.34
C ILE A 85 0.24 2.73 5.16
N ASP A 86 1.35 3.00 4.51
CA ASP A 86 2.49 3.68 5.12
C ASP A 86 2.65 5.09 4.51
N ARG A 87 2.58 6.09 5.36
CA ARG A 87 2.72 7.50 4.98
C ARG A 87 4.17 7.97 4.93
N SER A 88 5.11 7.18 5.42
CA SER A 88 6.53 7.52 5.38
C SER A 88 7.20 7.17 4.04
N ILE A 89 6.52 6.38 3.21
CA ILE A 89 7.04 5.96 1.91
C ILE A 89 6.81 7.05 0.88
N ASN A 90 7.89 7.48 0.20
CA ASN A 90 7.76 8.35 -0.96
C ASN A 90 7.05 7.60 -2.10
N PRO A 91 5.96 8.13 -2.64
CA PRO A 91 5.25 7.48 -3.73
C PRO A 91 6.07 7.51 -5.02
N HIS A 92 6.11 6.38 -5.72
CA HIS A 92 6.75 6.23 -7.03
C HIS A 92 5.76 5.65 -8.04
N PRO A 93 5.97 5.88 -9.34
CA PRO A 93 5.18 5.23 -10.39
C PRO A 93 5.15 3.71 -10.22
N GLY A 94 3.96 3.12 -10.31
CA GLY A 94 3.71 1.71 -10.02
C GLY A 94 3.10 1.45 -8.65
N HIS A 95 3.31 2.33 -7.67
CA HIS A 95 2.71 2.19 -6.35
C HIS A 95 1.18 2.36 -6.40
N VAL A 96 0.49 1.57 -5.61
CA VAL A 96 -0.91 1.83 -5.25
C VAL A 96 -0.91 2.85 -4.12
N VAL A 97 -1.63 3.94 -4.31
CA VAL A 97 -1.65 5.07 -3.38
C VAL A 97 -3.06 5.41 -2.94
N VAL A 98 -3.19 5.86 -1.72
CA VAL A 98 -4.37 6.57 -1.24
C VAL A 98 -4.14 8.04 -1.53
N ALA A 99 -5.02 8.62 -2.33
CA ALA A 99 -5.01 10.04 -2.64
C ALA A 99 -6.24 10.73 -2.03
N LEU A 100 -6.06 11.95 -1.60
CA LEU A 100 -7.13 12.85 -1.23
C LEU A 100 -7.43 13.73 -2.45
N LEU A 101 -8.65 13.63 -2.96
CA LEU A 101 -9.13 14.36 -4.11
C LEU A 101 -10.41 15.09 -3.69
N ASP A 102 -10.40 16.42 -3.74
CA ASP A 102 -11.55 17.25 -3.35
C ASP A 102 -12.12 16.88 -1.97
N GLY A 103 -11.25 16.55 -1.02
CA GLY A 103 -11.64 16.17 0.34
C GLY A 103 -12.03 14.68 0.52
N GLU A 104 -12.04 13.88 -0.54
CA GLU A 104 -12.40 12.46 -0.50
C GLU A 104 -11.21 11.53 -0.77
N PHE A 105 -11.14 10.42 -0.03
CA PHE A 105 -10.13 9.40 -0.27
C PHE A 105 -10.47 8.55 -1.49
N THR A 106 -9.46 8.35 -2.33
CA THR A 106 -9.53 7.41 -3.46
C THR A 106 -8.29 6.52 -3.52
N LEU A 107 -8.47 5.28 -3.94
CA LEU A 107 -7.39 4.30 -4.12
C LEU A 107 -7.10 4.17 -5.61
N LYS A 108 -5.85 4.43 -6.02
CA LYS A 108 -5.44 4.40 -7.42
C LYS A 108 -3.99 3.95 -7.54
N ARG A 109 -3.59 3.55 -8.73
CA ARG A 109 -2.18 3.37 -9.09
C ARG A 109 -1.59 4.67 -9.59
N LEU A 110 -0.46 5.06 -9.01
CA LEU A 110 0.33 6.18 -9.51
C LEU A 110 1.06 5.72 -10.77
N ILE A 111 0.89 6.43 -11.87
CA ILE A 111 1.60 6.19 -13.12
C ILE A 111 2.25 7.47 -13.64
N LYS A 112 3.33 7.31 -14.41
CA LYS A 112 3.99 8.41 -15.10
C LYS A 112 3.91 8.19 -16.61
N LYS A 113 3.48 9.22 -17.36
CA LYS A 113 3.49 9.22 -18.80
C LYS A 113 4.20 10.48 -19.27
N LYS A 114 5.33 10.33 -19.97
CA LYS A 114 6.24 11.42 -20.27
C LYS A 114 6.61 12.17 -18.98
N ASP A 115 6.32 13.44 -18.86
CA ASP A 115 6.61 14.26 -17.69
C ASP A 115 5.45 14.43 -16.72
N ASN A 116 4.29 13.85 -17.02
CA ASN A 116 3.08 14.00 -16.21
C ASN A 116 2.78 12.75 -15.37
N TYR A 117 2.25 12.99 -14.18
CA TYR A 117 1.78 11.96 -13.27
C TYR A 117 0.26 11.84 -13.30
N TYR A 118 -0.23 10.62 -13.21
CA TYR A 118 -1.65 10.30 -13.24
C TYR A 118 -2.00 9.31 -12.15
N LEU A 119 -3.23 9.38 -11.68
CA LEU A 119 -3.86 8.34 -10.87
C LEU A 119 -4.78 7.50 -11.75
N LYS A 120 -4.51 6.21 -11.82
CA LYS A 120 -5.25 5.27 -12.65
C LYS A 120 -5.90 4.17 -11.82
N ALA A 121 -7.16 3.83 -12.10
CA ALA A 121 -7.78 2.61 -11.60
C ALA A 121 -7.16 1.38 -12.29
N ASP A 122 -6.99 0.29 -11.56
CA ASP A 122 -6.60 -1.01 -12.13
C ASP A 122 -7.85 -1.81 -12.54
N LYS A 123 -8.70 -1.16 -13.30
CA LYS A 123 -9.87 -1.72 -13.95
C LYS A 123 -10.13 -0.94 -15.23
N GLU A 124 -10.59 -1.60 -16.26
CA GLU A 124 -10.96 -0.96 -17.51
C GLU A 124 -12.14 0.00 -17.33
N ASN A 125 -12.28 0.96 -18.25
CA ASN A 125 -13.35 1.98 -18.30
C ASN A 125 -13.32 3.06 -17.20
N TYR A 126 -12.23 3.18 -16.42
CA TYR A 126 -12.03 4.32 -15.54
C TYR A 126 -11.01 5.29 -16.17
N PRO A 127 -11.34 6.57 -16.35
CA PRO A 127 -10.38 7.55 -16.86
C PRO A 127 -9.24 7.75 -15.86
N ALA A 128 -8.05 7.98 -16.38
CA ALA A 128 -6.92 8.36 -15.55
C ALA A 128 -7.05 9.83 -15.15
N ILE A 129 -6.77 10.15 -13.90
CA ILE A 129 -6.83 11.49 -13.32
C ILE A 129 -5.44 12.10 -13.46
N ASN A 130 -5.31 13.22 -14.17
CA ASN A 130 -4.08 13.95 -14.29
C ASN A 130 -3.84 14.79 -13.02
N LEU A 131 -2.71 14.57 -12.34
CA LEU A 131 -2.40 15.26 -11.09
C LEU A 131 -2.22 16.78 -11.24
N TYR A 132 -1.91 17.25 -12.46
CA TYR A 132 -1.70 18.68 -12.74
C TYR A 132 -2.99 19.45 -13.06
N GLU A 133 -4.09 18.75 -13.30
CA GLU A 133 -5.38 19.36 -13.63
C GLU A 133 -6.24 19.65 -12.39
N TYR A 134 -5.85 19.11 -11.23
CA TYR A 134 -6.57 19.27 -9.98
C TYR A 134 -5.81 20.20 -9.04
N VAL A 135 -6.53 21.14 -8.44
CA VAL A 135 -5.95 22.14 -7.51
C VAL A 135 -5.70 21.52 -6.12
N ASP A 136 -6.58 20.61 -5.70
CA ASP A 136 -6.56 20.01 -4.36
C ASP A 136 -6.42 18.48 -4.43
N ILE A 137 -5.29 18.02 -4.97
CA ILE A 137 -4.94 16.60 -4.95
C ILE A 137 -3.69 16.38 -4.11
N GLN A 138 -3.78 15.47 -3.15
CA GLN A 138 -2.67 15.07 -2.30
C GLN A 138 -2.56 13.55 -2.25
N ILE A 139 -1.36 13.01 -2.45
CA ILE A 139 -1.09 11.60 -2.12
C ILE A 139 -0.93 11.51 -0.61
N TRP A 140 -1.86 10.80 0.03
CA TRP A 140 -1.92 10.68 1.48
C TRP A 140 -1.02 9.57 2.03
N GLY A 141 -0.81 8.49 1.27
CA GLY A 141 0.07 7.39 1.64
C GLY A 141 0.14 6.30 0.59
N VAL A 142 1.09 5.38 0.76
CA VAL A 142 1.31 4.23 -0.12
C VAL A 142 0.68 3.00 0.51
N ALA A 143 -0.18 2.29 -0.23
CA ALA A 143 -0.73 1.00 0.19
C ALA A 143 0.37 -0.06 0.05
N ILE A 144 0.71 -0.72 1.16
CA ILE A 144 1.78 -1.72 1.23
C ILE A 144 1.26 -3.15 1.28
N TYR A 145 0.08 -3.35 1.84
CA TYR A 145 -0.59 -4.65 1.88
C TYR A 145 -2.10 -4.49 1.73
N SER A 146 -2.73 -5.51 1.12
CA SER A 146 -4.17 -5.74 1.14
C SER A 146 -4.44 -7.08 1.80
N ILE A 147 -5.26 -7.08 2.84
CA ILE A 147 -5.67 -8.30 3.54
C ILE A 147 -7.08 -8.63 3.08
N HIS A 148 -7.20 -9.74 2.36
CA HIS A 148 -8.44 -10.24 1.81
C HIS A 148 -8.96 -11.44 2.59
N GLU A 149 -10.22 -11.38 3.03
CA GLU A 149 -10.87 -12.50 3.70
C GLU A 149 -11.40 -13.50 2.67
N LEU A 150 -10.83 -14.69 2.63
CA LEU A 150 -11.23 -15.75 1.68
C LEU A 150 -12.51 -16.50 2.12
N LYS A 151 -12.79 -16.55 3.42
CA LYS A 151 -13.96 -17.20 3.94
C LYS A 151 -15.19 -16.31 3.73
N LYS A 152 -16.13 -16.75 2.88
CA LYS A 152 -17.41 -16.06 2.73
C LYS A 152 -18.16 -16.07 4.04
N GLN A 153 -18.52 -14.90 4.58
CA GLN A 153 -19.46 -14.83 5.68
C GLN A 153 -20.79 -15.41 5.20
N LYS A 154 -21.33 -16.37 5.96
CA LYS A 154 -22.70 -16.81 5.74
C LYS A 154 -23.61 -15.63 6.10
N VAL A 155 -24.32 -15.11 5.12
CA VAL A 155 -25.39 -14.16 5.32
C VAL A 155 -26.56 -14.88 5.99
#